data_70d2ad776b852c64218b2febc9843908
#
_entry.id   70d2ad776b852c64218b2febc9843908
#
_cell.length_a   1.000
_cell.length_b   1.000
_cell.length_c   1.000
_cell.angle_alpha   90.00
_cell.angle_beta   90.00
_cell.angle_gamma   90.00
#
_symmetry.space_group_name_H-M   'P 1'
#
loop_
_entity.id
_entity.type
_entity.pdbx_description
1 polymer ?
#
loop_
_entity_poly.entity_id
_entity_poly.type
_entity_poly.pdbx_seq_one_letter_code
_entity_poly.pdbx_strand_id
1 'polypeptide(L)'
;MAGQKLGADQVSDLETTVARNPDDLSARTELLGYYFMRQYSSKEAREARQKHIFWIIKNHPEAAIAGLPYSSINPIQEGDAYQQARQLWLEQTKAHAQNITILGNAAQFFLIHDRDIAEGLLKQAQKIEPNNPQWSERLGHLYALQNGNGKAAAAKSLEEFEKAQSDDASESTRFYRLDDLAKQAFEAGEIEKASKYANELLETAQKYPKDWNYGNAIHHGNNVLGRVALKQGDVKRADEYLLNAGKTPGSPQLNSFGPNMCLAKELLEKGEKDAVLQYFELCRKFWSMGAEKLDNWTKEVKAGKTPDFGGNLSY
;
A
#
# COMPACT_ATOMS: atom_id res chain seq x y z
N MET A 1 -16.78 7.74 1.01
CA MET A 1 -16.64 9.15 0.64
C MET A 1 -18.00 9.78 0.46
N ALA A 2 -18.15 11.07 0.75
CA ALA A 2 -19.35 11.84 0.40
C ALA A 2 -19.60 11.72 -1.12
N GLY A 3 -20.86 11.76 -1.52
CA GLY A 3 -21.25 11.76 -2.93
C GLY A 3 -21.42 10.40 -3.61
N GLN A 4 -20.89 9.31 -3.09
CA GLN A 4 -20.97 7.99 -3.78
C GLN A 4 -22.40 7.49 -4.00
N LYS A 5 -23.33 7.87 -3.13
CA LYS A 5 -24.76 7.43 -3.13
C LYS A 5 -25.74 8.47 -3.67
N LEU A 6 -25.25 9.57 -4.25
CA LEU A 6 -26.10 10.64 -4.79
C LEU A 6 -26.98 10.14 -5.95
N GLY A 7 -28.22 10.61 -5.98
CA GLY A 7 -29.12 10.47 -7.12
C GLY A 7 -28.87 11.53 -8.20
N ALA A 8 -29.43 11.34 -9.39
CA ALA A 8 -29.22 12.23 -10.53
C ALA A 8 -29.65 13.70 -10.25
N ASP A 9 -30.80 13.90 -9.56
CA ASP A 9 -31.30 15.24 -9.22
C ASP A 9 -30.34 15.98 -8.28
N GLN A 10 -29.80 15.27 -7.24
CA GLN A 10 -28.84 15.83 -6.31
C GLN A 10 -27.53 16.24 -7.02
N VAL A 11 -27.09 15.45 -8.01
CA VAL A 11 -25.91 15.78 -8.82
C VAL A 11 -26.16 17.03 -9.66
N SER A 12 -27.34 17.14 -10.27
CA SER A 12 -27.74 18.33 -11.05
C SER A 12 -27.74 19.60 -10.18
N ASP A 13 -28.25 19.49 -8.95
CA ASP A 13 -28.28 20.60 -7.99
C ASP A 13 -26.84 20.99 -7.57
N LEU A 14 -25.98 20.03 -7.33
CA LEU A 14 -24.58 20.28 -6.98
C LEU A 14 -23.79 20.88 -8.14
N GLU A 15 -24.00 20.44 -9.38
CA GLU A 15 -23.40 21.06 -10.57
C GLU A 15 -23.86 22.51 -10.73
N THR A 16 -25.15 22.78 -10.48
CA THR A 16 -25.73 24.16 -10.49
C THR A 16 -25.06 24.99 -9.37
N THR A 17 -24.86 24.40 -8.19
CA THR A 17 -24.22 25.08 -7.06
C THR A 17 -22.78 25.44 -7.41
N VAL A 18 -22.00 24.53 -7.97
CA VAL A 18 -20.63 24.75 -8.40
C VAL A 18 -20.55 25.77 -9.55
N ALA A 19 -21.54 25.80 -10.45
CA ALA A 19 -21.60 26.79 -11.53
C ALA A 19 -21.83 28.23 -10.99
N ARG A 20 -22.62 28.36 -9.91
CA ARG A 20 -22.90 29.65 -9.25
C ARG A 20 -21.80 30.08 -8.28
N ASN A 21 -21.24 29.12 -7.56
CA ASN A 21 -20.16 29.32 -6.62
C ASN A 21 -19.00 28.34 -6.95
N PRO A 22 -18.09 28.73 -7.85
CA PRO A 22 -16.98 27.85 -8.26
C PRO A 22 -16.07 27.41 -7.11
N ASP A 23 -15.98 28.16 -6.02
CA ASP A 23 -15.13 27.88 -4.86
C ASP A 23 -15.78 26.96 -3.82
N ASP A 24 -16.97 26.43 -4.10
CA ASP A 24 -17.61 25.43 -3.23
C ASP A 24 -16.88 24.08 -3.32
N LEU A 25 -15.83 23.95 -2.51
CA LEU A 25 -15.01 22.76 -2.44
C LEU A 25 -15.79 21.56 -1.90
N SER A 26 -16.81 21.78 -1.03
CA SER A 26 -17.65 20.71 -0.51
C SER A 26 -18.48 20.07 -1.61
N ALA A 27 -19.19 20.90 -2.38
CA ALA A 27 -19.99 20.44 -3.52
C ALA A 27 -19.12 19.70 -4.56
N ARG A 28 -17.92 20.24 -4.86
CA ARG A 28 -16.96 19.56 -5.76
C ARG A 28 -16.47 18.23 -5.23
N THR A 29 -16.25 18.12 -3.91
CA THR A 29 -15.82 16.86 -3.29
C THR A 29 -16.91 15.79 -3.39
N GLU A 30 -18.17 16.17 -3.23
CA GLU A 30 -19.30 15.26 -3.40
C GLU A 30 -19.47 14.80 -4.86
N LEU A 31 -19.39 15.74 -5.80
CA LEU A 31 -19.42 15.45 -7.24
C LEU A 31 -18.27 14.53 -7.65
N LEU A 32 -17.05 14.77 -7.15
CA LEU A 32 -15.91 13.93 -7.41
C LEU A 32 -16.13 12.49 -6.91
N GLY A 33 -16.73 12.32 -5.72
CA GLY A 33 -17.11 11.01 -5.18
C GLY A 33 -18.14 10.28 -6.06
N TYR A 34 -19.13 11.01 -6.56
CA TYR A 34 -20.16 10.48 -7.48
C TYR A 34 -19.56 10.02 -8.81
N TYR A 35 -18.77 10.87 -9.46
CA TYR A 35 -18.17 10.59 -10.76
C TYR A 35 -17.07 9.54 -10.69
N PHE A 36 -16.34 9.46 -9.58
CA PHE A 36 -15.34 8.40 -9.36
C PHE A 36 -15.94 7.00 -9.48
N MET A 37 -17.13 6.79 -8.92
CA MET A 37 -17.81 5.48 -8.98
C MET A 37 -18.31 5.12 -10.40
N ARG A 38 -18.46 6.10 -11.27
CA ARG A 38 -19.07 5.95 -12.61
C ARG A 38 -18.09 6.14 -13.78
N GLN A 39 -16.84 6.49 -13.50
CA GLN A 39 -15.83 6.80 -14.52
C GLN A 39 -15.56 5.67 -15.52
N TYR A 40 -15.80 4.42 -15.12
CA TYR A 40 -15.57 3.26 -15.99
C TYR A 40 -16.79 2.88 -16.84
N SER A 41 -17.98 3.35 -16.46
CA SER A 41 -19.24 3.03 -17.12
C SER A 41 -19.81 4.19 -17.97
N SER A 42 -19.31 5.43 -17.78
CA SER A 42 -19.77 6.61 -18.51
C SER A 42 -18.60 7.52 -18.88
N LYS A 43 -18.52 7.88 -20.17
CA LYS A 43 -17.55 8.84 -20.69
C LYS A 43 -17.80 10.23 -20.09
N GLU A 44 -19.07 10.63 -20.02
CA GLU A 44 -19.50 11.92 -19.48
C GLU A 44 -19.11 12.06 -18.01
N ALA A 45 -19.30 11.00 -17.20
CA ALA A 45 -18.89 10.98 -15.80
C ALA A 45 -17.36 11.10 -15.65
N ARG A 46 -16.61 10.47 -16.53
CA ARG A 46 -15.14 10.57 -16.55
C ARG A 46 -14.68 11.99 -16.88
N GLU A 47 -15.24 12.60 -17.92
CA GLU A 47 -14.91 13.97 -18.33
C GLU A 47 -15.31 15.00 -17.27
N ALA A 48 -16.48 14.84 -16.63
CA ALA A 48 -16.90 15.69 -15.52
C ALA A 48 -15.92 15.56 -14.33
N ARG A 49 -15.54 14.32 -13.97
CA ARG A 49 -14.55 14.06 -12.95
C ARG A 49 -13.21 14.77 -13.24
N GLN A 50 -12.70 14.67 -14.46
CA GLN A 50 -11.47 15.33 -14.89
C GLN A 50 -11.53 16.85 -14.71
N LYS A 51 -12.64 17.47 -15.10
CA LYS A 51 -12.84 18.93 -14.92
C LYS A 51 -12.77 19.35 -13.44
N HIS A 52 -13.38 18.58 -12.53
CA HIS A 52 -13.30 18.86 -11.10
C HIS A 52 -11.86 18.66 -10.57
N ILE A 53 -11.15 17.61 -11.00
CA ILE A 53 -9.75 17.38 -10.63
C ILE A 53 -8.87 18.55 -11.07
N PHE A 54 -8.95 18.96 -12.33
CA PHE A 54 -8.15 20.08 -12.85
C PHE A 54 -8.44 21.38 -12.10
N TRP A 55 -9.72 21.62 -11.80
CA TRP A 55 -10.09 22.80 -11.05
C TRP A 55 -9.52 22.76 -9.62
N ILE A 56 -9.58 21.63 -8.92
CA ILE A 56 -9.03 21.45 -7.58
C ILE A 56 -7.52 21.66 -7.60
N ILE A 57 -6.80 21.02 -8.51
CA ILE A 57 -5.33 21.19 -8.61
C ILE A 57 -4.97 22.65 -8.85
N LYS A 58 -5.73 23.35 -9.70
CA LYS A 58 -5.44 24.73 -10.07
C LYS A 58 -5.73 25.72 -8.94
N ASN A 59 -6.82 25.55 -8.21
CA ASN A 59 -7.35 26.58 -7.30
C ASN A 59 -7.16 26.20 -5.81
N HIS A 60 -7.14 24.91 -5.47
CA HIS A 60 -7.02 24.39 -4.10
C HIS A 60 -6.05 23.18 -4.02
N PRO A 61 -4.81 23.32 -4.51
CA PRO A 61 -3.84 22.21 -4.51
C PRO A 61 -3.49 21.71 -3.10
N GLU A 62 -3.71 22.54 -2.06
CA GLU A 62 -3.52 22.20 -0.64
C GLU A 62 -4.70 21.43 -0.05
N ALA A 63 -5.85 21.38 -0.73
CA ALA A 63 -7.01 20.69 -0.19
C ALA A 63 -6.76 19.18 -0.04
N ALA A 64 -7.23 18.59 1.06
CA ALA A 64 -7.02 17.17 1.34
C ALA A 64 -7.51 16.27 0.20
N ILE A 65 -8.63 16.64 -0.47
CA ILE A 65 -9.18 15.88 -1.61
C ILE A 65 -8.20 15.79 -2.78
N ALA A 66 -7.32 16.79 -3.00
CA ALA A 66 -6.35 16.79 -4.08
C ALA A 66 -5.32 15.66 -3.95
N GLY A 67 -4.99 15.26 -2.72
CA GLY A 67 -4.06 14.17 -2.41
C GLY A 67 -4.72 12.79 -2.25
N LEU A 68 -6.03 12.66 -2.44
CA LEU A 68 -6.73 11.38 -2.28
C LEU A 68 -6.84 10.60 -3.61
N PRO A 69 -7.00 9.26 -3.57
CA PRO A 69 -7.15 8.43 -4.76
C PRO A 69 -8.29 8.85 -5.71
N TYR A 70 -9.29 9.57 -5.19
CA TYR A 70 -10.39 10.11 -5.99
C TYR A 70 -9.94 11.16 -7.00
N SER A 71 -8.81 11.84 -6.74
CA SER A 71 -8.19 12.84 -7.62
C SER A 71 -7.06 12.26 -8.49
N SER A 72 -6.82 10.95 -8.45
CA SER A 72 -5.85 10.30 -9.33
C SER A 72 -6.40 10.15 -10.76
N ILE A 73 -5.55 10.22 -11.77
CA ILE A 73 -5.87 9.97 -13.18
C ILE A 73 -4.93 8.88 -13.68
N ASN A 74 -5.47 7.86 -14.36
CA ASN A 74 -4.68 6.76 -14.88
C ASN A 74 -4.16 7.08 -16.29
N PRO A 75 -2.84 7.23 -16.53
CA PRO A 75 -2.29 7.60 -17.83
C PRO A 75 -2.55 6.55 -18.93
N ILE A 76 -2.77 5.29 -18.58
CA ILE A 76 -3.05 4.22 -19.55
C ILE A 76 -4.43 4.39 -20.17
N GLN A 77 -5.40 4.87 -19.38
CA GLN A 77 -6.79 5.03 -19.81
C GLN A 77 -7.15 6.48 -20.21
N GLU A 78 -6.43 7.45 -19.63
CA GLU A 78 -6.76 8.87 -19.67
C GLU A 78 -5.49 9.71 -19.95
N GLY A 79 -4.69 9.32 -20.97
CA GLY A 79 -3.36 9.87 -21.22
C GLY A 79 -3.30 11.40 -21.30
N ASP A 80 -4.17 12.02 -22.12
CA ASP A 80 -4.20 13.48 -22.29
C ASP A 80 -4.59 14.20 -20.98
N ALA A 81 -5.59 13.67 -20.26
CA ALA A 81 -6.01 14.21 -18.99
C ALA A 81 -4.91 14.08 -17.93
N TYR A 82 -4.18 12.96 -17.93
CA TYR A 82 -3.02 12.79 -17.06
C TYR A 82 -1.94 13.84 -17.34
N GLN A 83 -1.59 14.08 -18.60
CA GLN A 83 -0.60 15.10 -18.97
C GLN A 83 -1.04 16.50 -18.57
N GLN A 84 -2.31 16.84 -18.72
CA GLN A 84 -2.84 18.10 -18.26
C GLN A 84 -2.76 18.25 -16.72
N ALA A 85 -3.18 17.25 -15.97
CA ALA A 85 -3.07 17.27 -14.50
C ALA A 85 -1.61 17.32 -14.04
N ARG A 86 -0.72 16.56 -14.73
CA ARG A 86 0.72 16.58 -14.49
C ARG A 86 1.30 17.97 -14.64
N GLN A 87 0.96 18.68 -15.70
CA GLN A 87 1.43 20.04 -15.94
C GLN A 87 0.94 21.00 -14.83
N LEU A 88 -0.35 20.91 -14.46
CA LEU A 88 -0.90 21.73 -13.37
C LEU A 88 -0.18 21.47 -12.04
N TRP A 89 0.08 20.21 -11.69
CA TRP A 89 0.84 19.88 -10.48
C TRP A 89 2.26 20.41 -10.48
N LEU A 90 2.97 20.34 -11.63
CA LEU A 90 4.31 20.89 -11.76
C LEU A 90 4.32 22.42 -11.60
N GLU A 91 3.32 23.12 -12.12
CA GLU A 91 3.14 24.56 -11.93
C GLU A 91 2.87 24.89 -10.45
N GLN A 92 1.97 24.16 -9.79
CA GLN A 92 1.66 24.37 -8.37
C GLN A 92 2.87 24.11 -7.46
N THR A 93 3.57 23.02 -7.67
CA THR A 93 4.75 22.68 -6.85
C THR A 93 5.89 23.65 -7.06
N LYS A 94 6.03 24.25 -8.24
CA LYS A 94 6.99 25.32 -8.52
C LYS A 94 6.58 26.63 -7.86
N ALA A 95 5.30 27.02 -7.98
CA ALA A 95 4.78 28.26 -7.40
C ALA A 95 4.78 28.24 -5.85
N HIS A 96 4.57 27.06 -5.28
CA HIS A 96 4.42 26.84 -3.84
C HIS A 96 5.48 25.89 -3.27
N ALA A 97 6.74 26.09 -3.66
CA ALA A 97 7.86 25.19 -3.39
C ALA A 97 8.16 24.95 -1.89
N GLN A 98 7.60 25.76 -0.98
CA GLN A 98 7.74 25.60 0.46
C GLN A 98 6.46 25.08 1.14
N ASN A 99 5.39 24.86 0.38
CA ASN A 99 4.13 24.36 0.96
C ASN A 99 4.13 22.82 0.97
N ILE A 100 4.39 22.25 2.14
CA ILE A 100 4.50 20.81 2.35
C ILE A 100 3.21 20.03 1.99
N THR A 101 2.04 20.65 2.18
CA THR A 101 0.76 20.01 1.85
C THR A 101 0.63 19.86 0.34
N ILE A 102 0.96 20.90 -0.42
CA ILE A 102 0.95 20.87 -1.90
C ILE A 102 1.99 19.87 -2.42
N LEU A 103 3.22 19.89 -1.87
CA LEU A 103 4.24 18.91 -2.22
C LEU A 103 3.79 17.48 -1.94
N GLY A 104 3.16 17.27 -0.77
CA GLY A 104 2.62 15.97 -0.38
C GLY A 104 1.48 15.47 -1.28
N ASN A 105 0.52 16.34 -1.61
CA ASN A 105 -0.59 16.00 -2.51
C ASN A 105 -0.09 15.67 -3.92
N ALA A 106 0.82 16.49 -4.46
CA ALA A 106 1.43 16.24 -5.76
C ALA A 106 2.24 14.93 -5.78
N ALA A 107 3.03 14.67 -4.74
CA ALA A 107 3.77 13.40 -4.62
C ALA A 107 2.83 12.18 -4.63
N GLN A 108 1.66 12.30 -4.00
CA GLN A 108 0.64 11.24 -4.05
C GLN A 108 0.08 11.02 -5.45
N PHE A 109 -0.16 12.10 -6.21
CA PHE A 109 -0.60 11.99 -7.60
C PHE A 109 0.43 11.27 -8.48
N PHE A 110 1.73 11.56 -8.29
CA PHE A 110 2.82 10.99 -9.08
C PHE A 110 3.29 9.60 -8.62
N LEU A 111 2.85 9.12 -7.45
CA LEU A 111 3.40 7.96 -6.75
C LEU A 111 3.53 6.69 -7.61
N ILE A 112 2.57 6.44 -8.48
CA ILE A 112 2.51 5.20 -9.28
C ILE A 112 3.18 5.36 -10.65
N HIS A 113 2.99 6.52 -11.29
CA HIS A 113 3.29 6.67 -12.71
C HIS A 113 4.51 7.56 -13.01
N ASP A 114 4.86 8.49 -12.13
CA ASP A 114 6.00 9.40 -12.26
C ASP A 114 6.84 9.40 -10.96
N ARG A 115 7.35 8.23 -10.57
CA ARG A 115 8.00 7.98 -9.27
C ARG A 115 9.18 8.90 -8.99
N ASP A 116 9.96 9.25 -10.00
CA ASP A 116 11.11 10.17 -9.83
C ASP A 116 10.64 11.58 -9.40
N ILE A 117 9.49 12.03 -9.94
CA ILE A 117 8.88 13.30 -9.51
C ILE A 117 8.37 13.17 -8.07
N ALA A 118 7.68 12.08 -7.75
CA ALA A 118 7.19 11.83 -6.40
C ALA A 118 8.35 11.80 -5.39
N GLU A 119 9.45 11.12 -5.70
CA GLU A 119 10.66 11.08 -4.87
C GLU A 119 11.23 12.48 -4.64
N GLY A 120 11.39 13.27 -5.70
CA GLY A 120 11.89 14.64 -5.60
C GLY A 120 11.04 15.52 -4.68
N LEU A 121 9.72 15.45 -4.80
CA LEU A 121 8.77 16.20 -3.97
C LEU A 121 8.78 15.76 -2.50
N LEU A 122 8.84 14.46 -2.24
CA LEU A 122 8.93 13.92 -0.88
C LEU A 122 10.25 14.30 -0.20
N LYS A 123 11.38 14.23 -0.92
CA LYS A 123 12.68 14.70 -0.41
C LYS A 123 12.70 16.21 -0.13
N GLN A 124 12.01 16.99 -0.95
CA GLN A 124 11.86 18.42 -0.72
C GLN A 124 11.04 18.67 0.56
N ALA A 125 9.92 17.98 0.74
CA ALA A 125 9.11 18.08 1.96
C ALA A 125 9.88 17.63 3.21
N GLN A 126 10.63 16.52 3.13
CA GLN A 126 11.51 16.04 4.20
C GLN A 126 12.59 17.07 4.57
N LYS A 127 13.16 17.78 3.59
CA LYS A 127 14.15 18.84 3.84
C LYS A 127 13.53 20.06 4.54
N ILE A 128 12.26 20.37 4.26
CA ILE A 128 11.54 21.48 4.91
C ILE A 128 11.17 21.10 6.35
N GLU A 129 10.74 19.87 6.58
CA GLU A 129 10.37 19.36 7.89
C GLU A 129 11.18 18.09 8.24
N PRO A 130 12.48 18.22 8.59
CA PRO A 130 13.36 17.06 8.77
C PRO A 130 12.97 16.16 9.95
N ASN A 131 12.25 16.70 10.93
CA ASN A 131 11.80 15.96 12.11
C ASN A 131 10.38 15.39 11.98
N ASN A 132 9.71 15.59 10.83
CA ASN A 132 8.39 15.01 10.59
C ASN A 132 8.55 13.60 9.98
N PRO A 133 8.25 12.53 10.74
CA PRO A 133 8.47 11.15 10.29
C PRO A 133 7.63 10.76 9.07
N GLN A 134 6.55 11.50 8.78
CA GLN A 134 5.65 11.24 7.67
C GLN A 134 6.38 11.23 6.32
N TRP A 135 7.37 12.09 6.14
CA TRP A 135 8.06 12.20 4.86
C TRP A 135 9.00 11.02 4.62
N SER A 136 9.71 10.59 5.65
CA SER A 136 10.53 9.38 5.60
C SER A 136 9.66 8.14 5.41
N GLU A 137 8.53 8.02 6.10
CA GLU A 137 7.58 6.91 5.93
C GLU A 137 7.07 6.83 4.48
N ARG A 138 6.68 7.95 3.90
CA ARG A 138 6.23 8.01 2.49
C ARG A 138 7.33 7.68 1.49
N LEU A 139 8.58 8.10 1.75
CA LEU A 139 9.74 7.70 0.94
C LEU A 139 10.02 6.20 1.08
N GLY A 140 9.94 5.66 2.29
CA GLY A 140 10.05 4.22 2.53
C GLY A 140 9.05 3.42 1.70
N HIS A 141 7.77 3.79 1.73
CA HIS A 141 6.75 3.14 0.91
C HIS A 141 7.00 3.31 -0.60
N LEU A 142 7.43 4.49 -1.05
CA LEU A 142 7.76 4.70 -2.47
C LEU A 142 8.88 3.77 -2.93
N TYR A 143 9.94 3.60 -2.12
CA TYR A 143 11.03 2.68 -2.44
C TYR A 143 10.59 1.21 -2.34
N ALA A 144 9.72 0.87 -1.39
CA ALA A 144 9.14 -0.46 -1.29
C ALA A 144 8.36 -0.86 -2.56
N LEU A 145 7.64 0.07 -3.19
CA LEU A 145 6.98 -0.15 -4.48
C LEU A 145 7.97 -0.41 -5.64
N GLN A 146 9.26 -0.12 -5.43
CA GLN A 146 10.33 -0.36 -6.41
C GLN A 146 11.08 -1.68 -6.15
N ASN A 147 10.61 -2.55 -5.26
CA ASN A 147 11.30 -3.80 -4.90
C ASN A 147 11.59 -4.72 -6.09
N GLY A 148 10.92 -4.56 -7.24
CA GLY A 148 11.36 -5.14 -8.51
C GLY A 148 12.77 -4.71 -8.96
N ASN A 149 13.34 -3.64 -8.37
CA ASN A 149 14.71 -3.14 -8.60
C ASN A 149 15.73 -3.70 -7.58
N GLY A 150 15.33 -4.70 -6.79
CA GLY A 150 16.23 -5.51 -5.97
C GLY A 150 16.70 -4.85 -4.65
N LYS A 151 17.78 -5.40 -4.11
CA LYS A 151 18.38 -5.05 -2.81
C LYS A 151 18.57 -3.55 -2.56
N ALA A 152 18.93 -2.79 -3.58
CA ALA A 152 19.21 -1.35 -3.43
C ALA A 152 17.94 -0.54 -3.11
N ALA A 153 16.80 -0.88 -3.69
CA ALA A 153 15.54 -0.23 -3.39
C ALA A 153 15.07 -0.59 -1.97
N ALA A 154 15.18 -1.87 -1.60
CA ALA A 154 14.85 -2.33 -0.26
C ALA A 154 15.74 -1.67 0.83
N ALA A 155 17.04 -1.50 0.56
CA ALA A 155 17.93 -0.81 1.47
C ALA A 155 17.56 0.67 1.68
N LYS A 156 17.20 1.40 0.61
CA LYS A 156 16.68 2.77 0.72
C LYS A 156 15.36 2.82 1.50
N SER A 157 14.46 1.86 1.23
CA SER A 157 13.19 1.76 1.94
C SER A 157 13.42 1.54 3.43
N LEU A 158 14.28 0.59 3.79
CA LEU A 158 14.66 0.32 5.18
C LEU A 158 15.23 1.57 5.88
N GLU A 159 16.18 2.26 5.23
CA GLU A 159 16.79 3.48 5.76
C GLU A 159 15.74 4.54 6.08
N GLU A 160 14.78 4.76 5.18
CA GLU A 160 13.74 5.76 5.39
C GLU A 160 12.73 5.33 6.48
N PHE A 161 12.36 4.03 6.55
CA PHE A 161 11.54 3.55 7.66
C PHE A 161 12.26 3.61 9.02
N GLU A 162 13.57 3.36 9.07
CA GLU A 162 14.37 3.54 10.28
C GLU A 162 14.44 5.02 10.69
N LYS A 163 14.56 5.97 9.75
CA LYS A 163 14.47 7.42 10.04
C LYS A 163 13.08 7.82 10.55
N ALA A 164 12.02 7.19 10.05
CA ALA A 164 10.67 7.46 10.51
C ALA A 164 10.42 6.95 11.95
N GLN A 165 11.29 6.08 12.48
CA GLN A 165 11.27 5.62 13.86
C GLN A 165 11.91 6.68 14.75
N SER A 166 11.17 7.73 15.13
CA SER A 166 11.64 8.66 16.14
C SER A 166 11.60 8.03 17.54
N ASP A 167 12.53 8.42 18.40
CA ASP A 167 12.57 7.96 19.79
C ASP A 167 11.30 8.32 20.59
N ASP A 168 10.57 9.34 20.14
CA ASP A 168 9.30 9.81 20.72
C ASP A 168 8.06 9.11 20.13
N ALA A 169 8.21 8.18 19.18
CA ALA A 169 7.07 7.46 18.64
C ALA A 169 6.41 6.58 19.69
N SER A 170 5.08 6.64 19.80
CA SER A 170 4.34 5.73 20.68
C SER A 170 4.59 4.27 20.30
N GLU A 171 4.52 3.35 21.27
CA GLU A 171 4.64 1.91 21.02
C GLU A 171 3.65 1.43 19.94
N SER A 172 2.44 2.01 19.93
CA SER A 172 1.43 1.73 18.90
C SER A 172 1.89 2.17 17.51
N THR A 173 2.45 3.38 17.38
CA THR A 173 2.98 3.86 16.09
C THR A 173 4.12 2.96 15.60
N ARG A 174 5.01 2.54 16.50
CA ARG A 174 6.09 1.61 16.21
C ARG A 174 5.55 0.26 15.75
N PHE A 175 4.50 -0.27 16.39
CA PHE A 175 3.88 -1.55 16.05
C PHE A 175 3.44 -1.60 14.58
N TYR A 176 2.83 -0.54 14.06
CA TYR A 176 2.39 -0.50 12.66
C TYR A 176 3.53 -0.43 11.64
N ARG A 177 4.73 0.03 12.03
CA ARG A 177 5.90 0.12 11.15
C ARG A 177 6.78 -1.12 11.15
N LEU A 178 6.70 -1.95 12.20
CA LEU A 178 7.57 -3.13 12.37
C LEU A 178 7.43 -4.14 11.22
N ASP A 179 6.26 -4.24 10.61
CA ASP A 179 6.04 -5.11 9.45
C ASP A 179 6.88 -4.67 8.26
N ASP A 180 6.80 -3.39 7.89
CA ASP A 180 7.60 -2.83 6.80
C ASP A 180 9.11 -2.94 7.09
N LEU A 181 9.53 -2.60 8.31
CA LEU A 181 10.92 -2.73 8.74
C LEU A 181 11.44 -4.17 8.60
N ALA A 182 10.67 -5.16 9.06
CA ALA A 182 11.06 -6.56 8.97
C ALA A 182 11.17 -7.03 7.52
N LYS A 183 10.19 -6.72 6.68
CA LYS A 183 10.18 -7.07 5.26
C LYS A 183 11.33 -6.40 4.51
N GLN A 184 11.49 -5.09 4.66
CA GLN A 184 12.53 -4.36 3.92
C GLN A 184 13.94 -4.74 4.38
N ALA A 185 14.14 -5.03 5.67
CA ALA A 185 15.40 -5.56 6.16
C ALA A 185 15.74 -6.91 5.50
N PHE A 186 14.76 -7.81 5.38
CA PHE A 186 14.97 -9.10 4.71
C PHE A 186 15.32 -8.92 3.23
N GLU A 187 14.56 -8.10 2.49
CA GLU A 187 14.78 -7.84 1.06
C GLU A 187 16.11 -7.10 0.81
N ALA A 188 16.54 -6.24 1.74
CA ALA A 188 17.86 -5.59 1.73
C ALA A 188 19.01 -6.56 2.04
N GLY A 189 18.70 -7.75 2.57
CA GLY A 189 19.68 -8.75 2.99
C GLY A 189 20.29 -8.49 4.39
N GLU A 190 19.68 -7.60 5.17
CA GLU A 190 20.01 -7.28 6.55
C GLU A 190 19.34 -8.31 7.49
N ILE A 191 19.83 -9.55 7.47
CA ILE A 191 19.16 -10.72 8.06
C ILE A 191 18.98 -10.58 9.57
N GLU A 192 19.96 -10.04 10.28
CA GLU A 192 19.89 -9.80 11.73
C GLU A 192 18.83 -8.75 12.06
N LYS A 193 18.74 -7.67 11.29
CA LYS A 193 17.69 -6.65 11.45
C LYS A 193 16.31 -7.22 11.12
N ALA A 194 16.19 -8.00 10.05
CA ALA A 194 14.94 -8.67 9.69
C ALA A 194 14.43 -9.56 10.82
N SER A 195 15.31 -10.39 11.39
CA SER A 195 14.97 -11.24 12.52
C SER A 195 14.59 -10.43 13.77
N LYS A 196 15.33 -9.36 14.08
CA LYS A 196 15.05 -8.46 15.20
C LYS A 196 13.66 -7.82 15.07
N TYR A 197 13.37 -7.18 13.93
CA TYR A 197 12.10 -6.49 13.73
C TYR A 197 10.90 -7.45 13.67
N ALA A 198 11.08 -8.63 13.07
CA ALA A 198 10.02 -9.63 13.04
C ALA A 198 9.71 -10.22 14.42
N ASN A 199 10.71 -10.47 15.28
CA ASN A 199 10.48 -10.90 16.65
C ASN A 199 9.80 -9.79 17.47
N GLU A 200 10.26 -8.53 17.36
CA GLU A 200 9.65 -7.38 18.01
C GLU A 200 8.18 -7.19 17.57
N LEU A 201 7.89 -7.41 16.27
CA LEU A 201 6.52 -7.37 15.74
C LEU A 201 5.62 -8.42 16.42
N LEU A 202 6.11 -9.66 16.54
CA LEU A 202 5.36 -10.76 17.17
C LEU A 202 5.16 -10.53 18.68
N GLU A 203 6.19 -10.04 19.38
CA GLU A 203 6.11 -9.72 20.81
C GLU A 203 5.14 -8.57 21.07
N THR A 204 5.23 -7.49 20.27
CA THR A 204 4.36 -6.32 20.41
C THR A 204 2.91 -6.67 20.07
N ALA A 205 2.67 -7.52 19.08
CA ALA A 205 1.33 -7.99 18.74
C ALA A 205 0.61 -8.59 19.95
N GLN A 206 1.29 -9.33 20.83
CA GLN A 206 0.66 -9.93 22.00
C GLN A 206 0.10 -8.90 23.00
N LYS A 207 0.59 -7.65 22.96
CA LYS A 207 0.07 -6.56 23.78
C LYS A 207 -1.22 -5.96 23.19
N TYR A 208 -1.46 -6.16 21.88
CA TYR A 208 -2.58 -5.60 21.13
C TYR A 208 -3.46 -6.67 20.46
N PRO A 209 -3.94 -7.71 21.16
CA PRO A 209 -4.63 -8.85 20.54
C PRO A 209 -6.00 -8.51 19.92
N LYS A 210 -6.54 -7.33 20.20
CA LYS A 210 -7.79 -6.81 19.63
C LYS A 210 -7.58 -5.78 18.52
N ASP A 211 -6.32 -5.43 18.25
CA ASP A 211 -6.00 -4.50 17.17
C ASP A 211 -6.26 -5.16 15.81
N TRP A 212 -6.75 -4.38 14.85
CA TRP A 212 -7.00 -4.86 13.49
C TRP A 212 -5.75 -5.39 12.80
N ASN A 213 -4.57 -4.89 13.19
CA ASN A 213 -3.27 -5.30 12.66
C ASN A 213 -2.70 -6.57 13.34
N TYR A 214 -3.33 -7.07 14.40
CA TYR A 214 -2.83 -8.25 15.11
C TYR A 214 -2.62 -9.43 14.19
N GLY A 215 -3.64 -9.74 13.34
CA GLY A 215 -3.57 -10.84 12.41
C GLY A 215 -2.48 -10.68 11.34
N ASN A 216 -2.27 -9.45 10.85
CA ASN A 216 -1.16 -9.15 9.94
C ASN A 216 0.19 -9.38 10.61
N ALA A 217 0.37 -8.88 11.83
CA ALA A 217 1.61 -9.02 12.58
C ALA A 217 2.00 -10.48 12.80
N ILE A 218 1.04 -11.34 13.21
CA ILE A 218 1.28 -12.78 13.35
C ILE A 218 1.68 -13.41 12.00
N HIS A 219 0.95 -13.08 10.94
CA HIS A 219 1.21 -13.62 9.62
C HIS A 219 2.57 -13.19 9.06
N HIS A 220 2.83 -11.88 9.02
CA HIS A 220 4.01 -11.34 8.37
C HIS A 220 5.29 -11.58 9.18
N GLY A 221 5.22 -11.42 10.51
CA GLY A 221 6.37 -11.70 11.38
C GLY A 221 6.88 -13.13 11.23
N ASN A 222 5.97 -14.13 11.22
CA ASN A 222 6.33 -15.51 11.00
C ASN A 222 6.82 -15.77 9.56
N ASN A 223 6.24 -15.13 8.53
CA ASN A 223 6.75 -15.25 7.16
C ASN A 223 8.21 -14.77 7.04
N VAL A 224 8.53 -13.61 7.62
CA VAL A 224 9.91 -13.08 7.60
C VAL A 224 10.86 -14.02 8.34
N LEU A 225 10.49 -14.48 9.55
CA LEU A 225 11.33 -15.42 10.31
C LEU A 225 11.53 -16.76 9.60
N GLY A 226 10.50 -17.26 8.92
CA GLY A 226 10.60 -18.46 8.10
C GLY A 226 11.59 -18.29 6.94
N ARG A 227 11.54 -17.15 6.24
CA ARG A 227 12.48 -16.84 5.16
C ARG A 227 13.90 -16.64 5.69
N VAL A 228 14.06 -16.06 6.91
CA VAL A 228 15.35 -15.98 7.59
C VAL A 228 15.89 -17.38 7.89
N ALA A 229 15.06 -18.28 8.43
CA ALA A 229 15.46 -19.67 8.70
C ALA A 229 15.89 -20.39 7.41
N LEU A 230 15.20 -20.21 6.28
CA LEU A 230 15.62 -20.76 4.99
C LEU A 230 16.99 -20.23 4.52
N LYS A 231 17.27 -18.94 4.72
CA LYS A 231 18.59 -18.35 4.41
C LYS A 231 19.70 -18.96 5.27
N GLN A 232 19.37 -19.39 6.48
CA GLN A 232 20.28 -20.07 7.41
C GLN A 232 20.39 -21.59 7.17
N GLY A 233 19.57 -22.13 6.23
CA GLY A 233 19.55 -23.56 5.90
C GLY A 233 18.65 -24.41 6.82
N ASP A 234 17.91 -23.79 7.73
CA ASP A 234 17.01 -24.47 8.67
C ASP A 234 15.59 -24.59 8.08
N VAL A 235 15.42 -25.55 7.18
CA VAL A 235 14.16 -25.80 6.46
C VAL A 235 13.06 -26.20 7.43
N LYS A 236 13.36 -27.04 8.42
CA LYS A 236 12.36 -27.50 9.40
C LYS A 236 11.78 -26.35 10.22
N ARG A 237 12.64 -25.43 10.63
CA ARG A 237 12.18 -24.24 11.35
C ARG A 237 11.38 -23.30 10.45
N ALA A 238 11.70 -23.23 9.17
CA ALA A 238 10.92 -22.47 8.20
C ALA A 238 9.52 -23.05 8.01
N ASP A 239 9.36 -24.38 7.99
CA ASP A 239 8.03 -25.04 7.98
C ASP A 239 7.21 -24.66 9.22
N GLU A 240 7.83 -24.70 10.41
CA GLU A 240 7.17 -24.30 11.66
C GLU A 240 6.66 -22.86 11.60
N TYR A 241 7.47 -21.94 11.08
CA TYR A 241 7.09 -20.54 10.89
C TYR A 241 5.97 -20.38 9.85
N LEU A 242 6.01 -21.11 8.73
CA LEU A 242 4.93 -21.09 7.75
C LEU A 242 3.60 -21.50 8.38
N LEU A 243 3.59 -22.59 9.15
CA LEU A 243 2.39 -23.05 9.83
C LEU A 243 1.91 -22.05 10.91
N ASN A 244 2.84 -21.40 11.61
CA ASN A 244 2.50 -20.36 12.58
C ASN A 244 1.92 -19.11 11.88
N ALA A 245 2.43 -18.72 10.72
CA ALA A 245 1.84 -17.66 9.89
C ALA A 245 0.39 -17.99 9.50
N GLY A 246 0.10 -19.26 9.18
CA GLY A 246 -1.25 -19.73 8.85
C GLY A 246 -2.22 -19.80 10.05
N LYS A 247 -1.72 -19.82 11.28
CA LYS A 247 -2.55 -19.80 12.51
C LYS A 247 -3.07 -18.42 12.88
N THR A 248 -2.80 -17.39 12.07
CA THR A 248 -3.35 -16.05 12.27
C THR A 248 -4.89 -16.08 12.36
N PRO A 249 -5.54 -15.23 13.18
CA PRO A 249 -6.98 -15.07 13.15
C PRO A 249 -7.51 -14.36 11.89
N GLY A 250 -6.58 -13.89 11.02
CA GLY A 250 -6.89 -13.02 9.88
C GLY A 250 -6.91 -11.55 10.24
N SER A 251 -7.15 -10.74 9.24
CA SER A 251 -7.30 -9.28 9.32
C SER A 251 -8.14 -8.80 8.15
N PRO A 252 -8.62 -7.55 8.11
CA PRO A 252 -9.29 -7.02 6.93
C PRO A 252 -8.48 -7.15 5.64
N GLN A 253 -7.16 -6.96 5.70
CA GLN A 253 -6.27 -7.14 4.54
C GLN A 253 -6.13 -8.61 4.15
N LEU A 254 -5.77 -9.48 5.09
CA LEU A 254 -5.60 -10.91 4.83
C LEU A 254 -6.90 -11.56 4.33
N ASN A 255 -8.06 -11.11 4.82
CA ASN A 255 -9.36 -11.62 4.39
C ASN A 255 -9.71 -11.16 2.96
N SER A 256 -9.25 -9.97 2.54
CA SER A 256 -9.53 -9.39 1.23
C SER A 256 -8.50 -9.79 0.18
N PHE A 257 -7.22 -9.57 0.46
CA PHE A 257 -6.12 -9.78 -0.49
C PHE A 257 -5.50 -11.18 -0.39
N GLY A 258 -5.68 -11.84 0.73
CA GLY A 258 -5.13 -13.16 1.02
C GLY A 258 -3.77 -13.12 1.71
N PRO A 259 -3.20 -14.30 1.99
CA PRO A 259 -1.90 -14.44 2.63
C PRO A 259 -0.75 -14.18 1.65
N ASN A 260 0.40 -13.73 2.19
CA ASN A 260 1.66 -13.71 1.45
C ASN A 260 2.17 -15.15 1.24
N MET A 261 2.54 -15.47 0.00
CA MET A 261 2.96 -16.81 -0.43
C MET A 261 4.47 -16.93 -0.68
N CYS A 262 5.28 -15.91 -0.36
CA CYS A 262 6.72 -15.97 -0.61
C CYS A 262 7.39 -17.15 0.08
N LEU A 263 7.17 -17.32 1.38
CA LEU A 263 7.73 -18.43 2.14
C LEU A 263 7.22 -19.78 1.65
N ALA A 264 5.91 -19.88 1.34
CA ALA A 264 5.35 -21.11 0.79
C ALA A 264 5.99 -21.49 -0.55
N LYS A 265 6.22 -20.53 -1.44
CA LYS A 265 6.93 -20.74 -2.70
C LYS A 265 8.37 -21.22 -2.48
N GLU A 266 9.12 -20.53 -1.62
CA GLU A 266 10.51 -20.87 -1.30
C GLU A 266 10.62 -22.26 -0.69
N LEU A 267 9.65 -22.69 0.14
CA LEU A 267 9.58 -24.05 0.69
C LEU A 267 9.22 -25.11 -0.36
N LEU A 268 8.33 -24.82 -1.29
CA LEU A 268 8.06 -25.72 -2.43
C LEU A 268 9.33 -25.97 -3.27
N GLU A 269 10.16 -24.95 -3.44
CA GLU A 269 11.47 -25.07 -4.13
C GLU A 269 12.46 -25.95 -3.35
N LYS A 270 12.25 -26.14 -2.02
CA LYS A 270 12.97 -27.08 -1.18
C LYS A 270 12.34 -28.46 -1.10
N GLY A 271 11.15 -28.64 -1.68
CA GLY A 271 10.43 -29.91 -1.68
C GLY A 271 9.41 -30.08 -0.54
N GLU A 272 9.21 -29.08 0.31
CA GLU A 272 8.37 -29.10 1.50
C GLU A 272 6.86 -28.95 1.17
N LYS A 273 6.34 -29.92 0.42
CA LYS A 273 4.96 -29.90 -0.07
C LYS A 273 3.92 -30.05 1.05
N ASP A 274 4.20 -30.89 2.03
CA ASP A 274 3.24 -31.20 3.08
C ASP A 274 2.99 -30.00 4.00
N ALA A 275 4.04 -29.26 4.36
CA ALA A 275 3.93 -28.04 5.13
C ALA A 275 3.11 -26.98 4.37
N VAL A 276 3.36 -26.82 3.07
CA VAL A 276 2.62 -25.85 2.23
C VAL A 276 1.14 -26.24 2.07
N LEU A 277 0.83 -27.52 1.88
CA LEU A 277 -0.56 -27.98 1.83
C LEU A 277 -1.30 -27.75 3.14
N GLN A 278 -0.65 -28.00 4.28
CA GLN A 278 -1.21 -27.70 5.61
C GLN A 278 -1.43 -26.17 5.77
N TYR A 279 -0.49 -25.36 5.32
CA TYR A 279 -0.63 -23.91 5.34
C TYR A 279 -1.83 -23.43 4.53
N PHE A 280 -2.09 -23.98 3.33
CA PHE A 280 -3.28 -23.65 2.55
C PHE A 280 -4.58 -23.96 3.31
N GLU A 281 -4.64 -25.10 4.02
CA GLU A 281 -5.79 -25.43 4.86
C GLU A 281 -5.98 -24.47 6.04
N LEU A 282 -4.89 -23.96 6.61
CA LEU A 282 -4.97 -22.89 7.62
C LEU A 282 -5.48 -21.58 7.03
N CYS A 283 -5.00 -21.20 5.85
CA CYS A 283 -5.44 -19.98 5.14
C CYS A 283 -6.93 -19.95 4.82
N ARG A 284 -7.56 -21.11 4.57
CA ARG A 284 -9.02 -21.23 4.35
C ARG A 284 -9.84 -20.67 5.50
N LYS A 285 -9.31 -20.67 6.72
CA LYS A 285 -10.04 -20.23 7.91
C LYS A 285 -10.28 -18.71 7.93
N PHE A 286 -9.42 -17.94 7.28
CA PHE A 286 -9.52 -16.48 7.26
C PHE A 286 -9.72 -15.90 5.85
N TRP A 287 -9.30 -16.60 4.78
CA TRP A 287 -9.38 -16.08 3.41
C TRP A 287 -10.47 -16.76 2.59
N SER A 288 -11.73 -16.50 2.93
CA SER A 288 -12.89 -17.09 2.23
C SER A 288 -12.98 -16.63 0.76
N MET A 289 -12.57 -15.39 0.46
CA MET A 289 -12.57 -14.86 -0.92
C MET A 289 -11.56 -15.57 -1.83
N GLY A 290 -10.56 -16.22 -1.28
CA GLY A 290 -9.53 -16.94 -2.01
C GLY A 290 -9.75 -18.45 -2.12
N ALA A 291 -10.92 -18.96 -1.76
CA ALA A 291 -11.19 -20.40 -1.72
C ALA A 291 -10.84 -21.10 -3.04
N GLU A 292 -11.28 -20.55 -4.18
CA GLU A 292 -10.98 -21.09 -5.50
C GLU A 292 -9.48 -21.10 -5.83
N LYS A 293 -8.77 -20.03 -5.48
CA LYS A 293 -7.31 -19.96 -5.64
C LYS A 293 -6.62 -21.04 -4.82
N LEU A 294 -6.99 -21.19 -3.54
CA LEU A 294 -6.43 -22.23 -2.67
C LEU A 294 -6.72 -23.65 -3.19
N ASP A 295 -7.90 -23.88 -3.79
CA ASP A 295 -8.22 -25.17 -4.42
C ASP A 295 -7.33 -25.44 -5.63
N ASN A 296 -7.13 -24.46 -6.47
CA ASN A 296 -6.28 -24.58 -7.65
C ASN A 296 -4.81 -24.81 -7.26
N TRP A 297 -4.27 -24.00 -6.35
CA TRP A 297 -2.92 -24.16 -5.82
C TRP A 297 -2.72 -25.52 -5.14
N THR A 298 -3.71 -26.00 -4.38
CA THR A 298 -3.66 -27.32 -3.76
C THR A 298 -3.55 -28.44 -4.82
N LYS A 299 -4.33 -28.35 -5.91
CA LYS A 299 -4.26 -29.33 -7.02
C LYS A 299 -2.88 -29.31 -7.70
N GLU A 300 -2.33 -28.12 -7.95
CA GLU A 300 -1.02 -27.97 -8.60
C GLU A 300 0.10 -28.53 -7.72
N VAL A 301 0.12 -28.21 -6.40
CA VAL A 301 1.13 -28.73 -5.48
C VAL A 301 1.05 -30.26 -5.36
N LYS A 302 -0.16 -30.83 -5.27
CA LYS A 302 -0.37 -32.29 -5.28
C LYS A 302 0.12 -32.95 -6.57
N ALA A 303 0.01 -32.24 -7.70
CA ALA A 303 0.54 -32.69 -8.99
C ALA A 303 2.06 -32.46 -9.13
N GLY A 304 2.75 -31.99 -8.10
CA GLY A 304 4.19 -31.74 -8.12
C GLY A 304 4.61 -30.45 -8.84
N LYS A 305 3.69 -29.50 -9.02
CA LYS A 305 3.93 -28.20 -9.64
C LYS A 305 4.02 -27.10 -8.57
N THR A 306 4.78 -26.06 -8.83
CA THR A 306 4.74 -24.82 -8.05
C THR A 306 3.68 -23.91 -8.68
N PRO A 307 2.65 -23.49 -7.93
CA PRO A 307 1.62 -22.60 -8.44
C PRO A 307 2.15 -21.20 -8.80
N ASP A 308 1.48 -20.54 -9.75
CA ASP A 308 1.60 -19.09 -9.88
C ASP A 308 0.77 -18.40 -8.79
N PHE A 309 1.45 -17.85 -7.80
CA PHE A 309 0.82 -17.13 -6.70
C PHE A 309 0.44 -15.69 -7.06
N GLY A 310 0.87 -15.17 -8.21
CA GLY A 310 0.52 -13.85 -8.72
C GLY A 310 0.79 -12.72 -7.70
N GLY A 311 -0.23 -11.87 -7.49
CA GLY A 311 -0.14 -10.75 -6.54
C GLY A 311 0.12 -11.15 -5.09
N ASN A 312 -0.08 -12.43 -4.71
CA ASN A 312 0.21 -12.92 -3.36
C ASN A 312 1.72 -13.09 -3.06
N LEU A 313 2.60 -12.69 -4.01
CA LEU A 313 4.05 -12.59 -3.79
C LEU A 313 4.53 -11.14 -3.57
N SER A 314 3.68 -10.13 -3.71
CA SER A 314 4.12 -8.75 -3.87
C SER A 314 3.80 -7.81 -2.69
N TYR A 315 3.35 -8.33 -1.56
CA TYR A 315 3.05 -7.48 -0.38
C TYR A 315 3.53 -8.09 0.94
#